data_c94fc2af078bb04dd73e9b341af8e70b
#
_entry.id   c94fc2af078bb04dd73e9b341af8e70b
#
_cell.length_a   1.000
_cell.length_b   1.000
_cell.length_c   1.000
_cell.angle_alpha   90.00
_cell.angle_beta   90.00
_cell.angle_gamma   90.00
#
_symmetry.space_group_name_H-M   'P 1'
#
loop_
_entity.id
_entity.type
_entity.pdbx_description
1 polymer ?
#
loop_
_entity_poly.entity_id
_entity_poly.type
_entity_poly.pdbx_seq_one_letter_code
_entity_poly.pdbx_strand_id
1 'polypeptide(L)'
;MTSVKSGLVGGIHEIGVGVTDLEAPCAFWRSWGYTVASRGSLAAEQAQQLYGVASNLTSVRLVHQSAIHGLIRLFHWQTPLGPGLGHAPLRSTGSRWSVHRTDDIITVFNHGETARQLGHDIKLNGPLINVRSPARGFEQKPFVEPVRASHNFQMTFPTARVVAMQRFGVTMTRYGTVAKDSLLQTSEGCHMGLVVTGDDFSIFDFYTEVLGFKPGKKVHIDCEPGYTPSDFFELSAGEHFTECDLEDPASGDTLDTQLPGRLRAFLIQNARPQPDMRPQSRPGQLGYSLYTVRMRDLQATRAAVMAYPKHGGATAITEILPDEFGTAAFSFTAPDGYAWTALQA
;
A
#
# COMPACT_ATOMS: atom_id res chain seq x y z
N MET A 1 5.82 14.12 28.93
CA MET A 1 5.99 14.19 27.47
C MET A 1 4.66 14.65 26.88
N THR A 2 4.58 15.88 26.43
CA THR A 2 3.39 16.39 25.72
C THR A 2 3.25 15.60 24.43
N SER A 3 2.15 14.84 24.30
CA SER A 3 1.75 14.19 23.06
C SER A 3 1.72 15.25 21.95
N VAL A 4 2.69 15.23 21.07
CA VAL A 4 2.62 15.99 19.81
C VAL A 4 1.39 15.43 19.11
N LYS A 5 0.33 16.26 18.96
CA LYS A 5 -0.83 15.85 18.13
C LYS A 5 -0.29 15.46 16.78
N SER A 6 -0.55 14.20 16.38
CA SER A 6 -0.12 13.68 15.10
C SER A 6 -0.44 14.68 13.98
N GLY A 7 0.59 15.03 13.22
CA GLY A 7 0.43 15.89 12.02
C GLY A 7 -0.20 15.15 10.84
N LEU A 8 -0.28 13.83 10.90
CA LEU A 8 -0.82 12.99 9.83
C LEU A 8 -2.31 13.24 9.58
N VAL A 9 -2.70 13.29 8.32
CA VAL A 9 -4.07 13.44 7.87
C VAL A 9 -4.43 12.30 6.92
N GLY A 10 -5.32 11.41 7.35
CA GLY A 10 -5.95 10.42 6.49
C GLY A 10 -5.13 9.17 6.18
N GLY A 11 -4.07 8.84 6.88
CA GLY A 11 -3.26 7.65 6.58
C GLY A 11 -2.47 7.78 5.27
N ILE A 12 -2.32 6.67 4.50
CA ILE A 12 -1.66 6.70 3.19
C ILE A 12 -2.56 7.42 2.18
N HIS A 13 -2.08 8.54 1.66
CA HIS A 13 -2.82 9.38 0.72
C HIS A 13 -2.78 8.79 -0.69
N GLU A 14 -1.58 8.51 -1.23
CA GLU A 14 -1.41 8.01 -2.59
C GLU A 14 -0.40 6.86 -2.66
N ILE A 15 -0.61 6.05 -3.68
CA ILE A 15 0.32 5.00 -4.12
C ILE A 15 0.94 5.47 -5.42
N GLY A 16 2.26 5.66 -5.42
CA GLY A 16 3.02 6.04 -6.60
C GLY A 16 3.35 4.81 -7.45
N VAL A 17 2.99 4.86 -8.72
CA VAL A 17 3.12 3.76 -9.69
C VAL A 17 3.85 4.25 -10.93
N GLY A 18 5.07 3.78 -11.16
CA GLY A 18 5.82 4.04 -12.39
C GLY A 18 5.21 3.29 -13.58
N VAL A 19 5.03 3.99 -14.70
CA VAL A 19 4.39 3.45 -15.90
C VAL A 19 5.14 3.83 -17.18
N THR A 20 5.02 3.03 -18.22
CA THR A 20 5.63 3.28 -19.53
C THR A 20 4.80 4.17 -20.43
N ASP A 21 3.51 4.26 -20.18
CA ASP A 21 2.54 5.16 -20.80
C ASP A 21 1.46 5.53 -19.78
N LEU A 22 0.60 6.50 -20.10
CA LEU A 22 -0.45 6.94 -19.18
C LEU A 22 -1.85 6.46 -19.60
N GLU A 23 -2.05 6.04 -20.83
CA GLU A 23 -3.38 5.70 -21.36
C GLU A 23 -3.87 4.35 -20.82
N ALA A 24 -3.10 3.30 -21.03
CA ALA A 24 -3.45 1.95 -20.59
C ALA A 24 -3.60 1.85 -19.06
N PRO A 25 -2.68 2.40 -18.24
CA PRO A 25 -2.87 2.43 -16.79
C PRO A 25 -4.08 3.26 -16.33
N CYS A 26 -4.38 4.39 -16.97
CA CYS A 26 -5.61 5.13 -16.66
C CYS A 26 -6.88 4.32 -16.97
N ALA A 27 -6.89 3.57 -18.08
CA ALA A 27 -8.00 2.67 -18.43
C ALA A 27 -8.12 1.51 -17.44
N PHE A 28 -6.99 0.90 -17.05
CA PHE A 28 -6.96 -0.13 -16.01
C PHE A 28 -7.56 0.35 -14.70
N TRP A 29 -7.09 1.49 -14.16
CA TRP A 29 -7.59 2.01 -12.90
C TRP A 29 -9.04 2.53 -12.98
N ARG A 30 -9.51 2.92 -14.18
CA ARG A 30 -10.94 3.24 -14.40
C ARG A 30 -11.81 2.01 -14.18
N SER A 31 -11.38 0.82 -14.58
CA SER A 31 -12.13 -0.41 -14.29
C SER A 31 -12.27 -0.69 -12.78
N TRP A 32 -11.35 -0.16 -11.97
CA TRP A 32 -11.37 -0.18 -10.50
C TRP A 32 -12.16 0.98 -9.87
N GLY A 33 -12.79 1.84 -10.65
CA GLY A 33 -13.58 2.97 -10.14
C GLY A 33 -12.81 4.28 -9.97
N TYR A 34 -11.56 4.36 -10.41
CA TYR A 34 -10.78 5.59 -10.35
C TYR A 34 -11.05 6.50 -11.55
N THR A 35 -10.94 7.82 -11.32
CA THR A 35 -11.05 8.84 -12.35
C THR A 35 -9.85 9.79 -12.31
N VAL A 36 -9.51 10.39 -13.46
CA VAL A 36 -8.43 11.38 -13.54
C VAL A 36 -8.87 12.67 -12.85
N ALA A 37 -8.13 13.11 -11.83
CA ALA A 37 -8.37 14.37 -11.13
C ALA A 37 -7.45 15.48 -11.61
N SER A 38 -6.16 15.20 -11.81
CA SER A 38 -5.18 16.21 -12.23
C SER A 38 -4.04 15.59 -13.02
N ARG A 39 -3.37 16.44 -13.80
CA ARG A 39 -2.15 16.14 -14.53
C ARG A 39 -1.10 17.18 -14.17
N GLY A 40 0.16 16.76 -14.10
CA GLY A 40 1.26 17.65 -13.76
C GLY A 40 2.58 17.13 -14.33
N SER A 41 3.62 17.93 -14.21
CA SER A 41 4.95 17.55 -14.70
C SER A 41 6.05 18.25 -13.89
N LEU A 42 7.23 17.61 -13.88
CA LEU A 42 8.48 18.20 -13.39
C LEU A 42 9.54 18.06 -14.48
N ALA A 43 10.36 19.10 -14.66
CA ALA A 43 11.58 19.00 -15.42
C ALA A 43 12.58 18.06 -14.70
N ALA A 44 13.54 17.50 -15.42
CA ALA A 44 14.51 16.54 -14.89
C ALA A 44 15.25 17.04 -13.63
N GLU A 45 15.59 18.34 -13.59
CA GLU A 45 16.24 18.96 -12.43
C GLU A 45 15.34 18.98 -11.20
N GLN A 46 14.06 19.37 -11.37
CA GLN A 46 13.08 19.39 -10.29
C GLN A 46 12.76 17.98 -9.77
N ALA A 47 12.62 17.03 -10.69
CA ALA A 47 12.42 15.62 -10.33
C ALA A 47 13.65 15.02 -9.61
N GLN A 48 14.87 15.43 -9.98
CA GLN A 48 16.08 15.07 -9.25
C GLN A 48 16.08 15.64 -7.83
N GLN A 49 15.65 16.90 -7.66
CA GLN A 49 15.61 17.54 -6.35
C GLN A 49 14.55 16.91 -5.43
N LEU A 50 13.37 16.57 -5.95
CA LEU A 50 12.27 16.03 -5.12
C LEU A 50 12.32 14.50 -4.95
N TYR A 51 12.64 13.76 -6.02
CA TYR A 51 12.55 12.29 -6.03
C TYR A 51 13.90 11.58 -6.20
N GLY A 52 14.99 12.32 -6.39
CA GLY A 52 16.31 11.75 -6.65
C GLY A 52 16.46 11.14 -8.04
N VAL A 53 15.65 11.54 -9.01
CA VAL A 53 15.58 10.95 -10.36
C VAL A 53 15.79 12.02 -11.43
N ALA A 54 16.91 11.97 -12.14
CA ALA A 54 17.26 12.91 -13.20
C ALA A 54 16.54 12.56 -14.52
N SER A 55 15.22 12.66 -14.53
CA SER A 55 14.36 12.38 -15.69
C SER A 55 13.16 13.31 -15.68
N ASN A 56 12.74 13.79 -16.84
CA ASN A 56 11.46 14.49 -16.92
C ASN A 56 10.33 13.55 -16.48
N LEU A 57 9.41 14.11 -15.70
CA LEU A 57 8.27 13.40 -15.13
C LEU A 57 6.97 14.00 -15.63
N THR A 58 6.07 13.17 -16.12
CA THR A 58 4.66 13.52 -16.28
C THR A 58 3.84 12.64 -15.34
N SER A 59 2.96 13.25 -14.54
CA SER A 59 2.15 12.54 -13.55
C SER A 59 0.67 12.72 -13.77
N VAL A 60 -0.09 11.68 -13.38
CA VAL A 60 -1.55 11.72 -13.32
C VAL A 60 -1.98 11.29 -11.93
N ARG A 61 -2.77 12.14 -11.26
CA ARG A 61 -3.46 11.78 -10.03
C ARG A 61 -4.82 11.19 -10.36
N LEU A 62 -5.07 9.99 -9.86
CA LEU A 62 -6.35 9.31 -9.97
C LEU A 62 -7.02 9.30 -8.60
N VAL A 63 -8.27 9.74 -8.56
CA VAL A 63 -9.11 9.76 -7.35
C VAL A 63 -10.22 8.72 -7.46
N HIS A 64 -10.69 8.26 -6.32
CA HIS A 64 -11.79 7.31 -6.23
C HIS A 64 -12.93 7.96 -5.45
N GLN A 65 -13.98 8.37 -6.15
CA GLN A 65 -15.11 9.11 -5.54
C GLN A 65 -14.61 10.29 -4.67
N SER A 66 -15.04 10.36 -3.42
CA SER A 66 -14.64 11.40 -2.45
C SER A 66 -13.49 10.99 -1.52
N ALA A 67 -12.79 9.89 -1.81
CA ALA A 67 -11.68 9.42 -0.97
C ALA A 67 -10.52 10.42 -0.94
N ILE A 68 -9.91 10.58 0.23
CA ILE A 68 -8.71 11.40 0.45
C ILE A 68 -7.46 10.55 0.75
N HIS A 69 -7.58 9.23 0.62
CA HIS A 69 -6.54 8.23 0.88
C HIS A 69 -6.69 7.09 -0.12
N GLY A 70 -5.63 6.29 -0.25
CA GLY A 70 -5.63 5.15 -1.18
C GLY A 70 -5.79 5.55 -2.64
N LEU A 71 -5.41 6.77 -2.99
CA LEU A 71 -5.41 7.29 -4.35
C LEU A 71 -4.25 6.69 -5.13
N ILE A 72 -4.29 6.83 -6.46
CA ILE A 72 -3.21 6.36 -7.33
C ILE A 72 -2.54 7.58 -7.97
N ARG A 73 -1.21 7.62 -7.94
CA ARG A 73 -0.40 8.57 -8.67
C ARG A 73 0.42 7.82 -9.70
N LEU A 74 0.10 7.98 -10.98
CA LEU A 74 0.87 7.42 -12.09
C LEU A 74 2.06 8.32 -12.38
N PHE A 75 3.27 7.74 -12.45
CA PHE A 75 4.52 8.40 -12.81
C PHE A 75 5.00 7.90 -14.17
N HIS A 76 4.95 8.72 -15.19
CA HIS A 76 5.58 8.46 -16.47
C HIS A 76 6.92 9.20 -16.54
N TRP A 77 8.00 8.46 -16.24
CA TRP A 77 9.36 8.93 -16.37
C TRP A 77 9.79 8.86 -17.83
N GLN A 78 10.34 9.94 -18.39
CA GLN A 78 10.86 9.90 -19.75
C GLN A 78 11.96 8.84 -19.90
N THR A 79 12.79 8.66 -18.84
CA THR A 79 13.80 7.63 -18.76
C THR A 79 13.66 6.91 -17.42
N PRO A 80 12.92 5.79 -17.36
CA PRO A 80 12.78 5.03 -16.12
C PRO A 80 14.11 4.35 -15.75
N LEU A 81 14.35 4.19 -14.45
CA LEU A 81 15.59 3.58 -13.93
C LEU A 81 15.61 2.05 -14.08
N GLY A 82 14.46 1.42 -14.22
CA GLY A 82 14.38 -0.04 -14.39
C GLY A 82 12.96 -0.59 -14.27
N PRO A 83 12.83 -1.92 -14.36
CA PRO A 83 11.53 -2.60 -14.46
C PRO A 83 10.74 -2.63 -13.14
N GLY A 84 11.34 -2.21 -12.03
CA GLY A 84 10.68 -2.20 -10.74
C GLY A 84 10.50 -3.58 -10.10
N LEU A 85 9.45 -3.72 -9.28
CA LEU A 85 9.17 -4.95 -8.54
C LEU A 85 8.73 -6.12 -9.44
N GLY A 86 8.11 -5.84 -10.58
CA GLY A 86 7.59 -6.88 -11.48
C GLY A 86 6.79 -7.93 -10.73
N HIS A 87 7.10 -9.21 -10.97
CA HIS A 87 6.48 -10.36 -10.33
C HIS A 87 7.24 -10.87 -9.09
N ALA A 88 8.10 -10.06 -8.45
CA ALA A 88 8.77 -10.44 -7.23
C ALA A 88 7.74 -10.90 -6.15
N PRO A 89 8.04 -11.95 -5.37
CA PRO A 89 7.15 -12.42 -4.31
C PRO A 89 6.77 -11.30 -3.34
N LEU A 90 5.53 -11.30 -2.83
CA LEU A 90 5.11 -10.30 -1.84
C LEU A 90 5.93 -10.37 -0.55
N ARG A 91 6.50 -11.52 -0.23
CA ARG A 91 7.36 -11.75 0.95
C ARG A 91 8.73 -11.06 0.88
N SER A 92 9.12 -10.53 -0.28
CA SER A 92 10.44 -9.89 -0.44
C SER A 92 10.48 -8.53 0.26
N THR A 93 11.58 -8.25 0.99
CA THR A 93 11.85 -6.90 1.50
C THR A 93 11.83 -5.90 0.35
N GLY A 94 11.16 -4.78 0.54
CA GLY A 94 10.91 -3.79 -0.53
C GLY A 94 9.57 -3.98 -1.25
N SER A 95 8.84 -5.08 -1.01
CA SER A 95 7.55 -5.33 -1.64
C SER A 95 6.48 -4.33 -1.18
N ARG A 96 5.66 -3.90 -2.14
CA ARG A 96 4.51 -3.01 -1.93
C ARG A 96 3.30 -3.58 -2.65
N TRP A 97 2.12 -3.37 -2.09
CA TRP A 97 0.83 -3.70 -2.74
C TRP A 97 -0.30 -2.86 -2.16
N SER A 98 -1.44 -2.88 -2.82
CA SER A 98 -2.67 -2.26 -2.31
C SER A 98 -3.80 -3.28 -2.22
N VAL A 99 -4.69 -3.06 -1.27
CA VAL A 99 -5.89 -3.88 -1.08
C VAL A 99 -7.12 -3.01 -1.29
N HIS A 100 -8.01 -3.46 -2.16
CA HIS A 100 -9.26 -2.81 -2.52
C HIS A 100 -10.43 -3.71 -2.12
N ARG A 101 -11.42 -3.15 -1.46
CA ARG A 101 -12.65 -3.90 -1.23
C ARG A 101 -13.42 -4.08 -2.54
N THR A 102 -14.11 -5.19 -2.65
CA THR A 102 -15.13 -5.41 -3.68
C THR A 102 -16.35 -6.07 -3.06
N ASP A 103 -17.51 -5.88 -3.68
CA ASP A 103 -18.71 -6.64 -3.36
C ASP A 103 -18.92 -7.82 -4.33
N ASP A 104 -18.06 -7.93 -5.37
CA ASP A 104 -18.11 -9.00 -6.36
C ASP A 104 -16.69 -9.48 -6.72
N ILE A 105 -16.12 -10.30 -5.86
CA ILE A 105 -14.78 -10.87 -6.09
C ILE A 105 -14.76 -11.85 -7.27
N ILE A 106 -15.90 -12.44 -7.62
CA ILE A 106 -15.99 -13.39 -8.74
C ILE A 106 -15.79 -12.66 -10.07
N THR A 107 -16.38 -11.47 -10.24
CA THR A 107 -16.12 -10.64 -11.43
C THR A 107 -14.63 -10.27 -11.50
N VAL A 108 -14.01 -9.84 -10.41
CA VAL A 108 -12.56 -9.53 -10.39
C VAL A 108 -11.73 -10.76 -10.78
N PHE A 109 -12.06 -11.93 -10.21
CA PHE A 109 -11.39 -13.20 -10.53
C PHE A 109 -11.53 -13.55 -12.03
N ASN A 110 -12.74 -13.48 -12.58
CA ASN A 110 -12.99 -13.79 -13.98
C ASN A 110 -12.20 -12.88 -14.93
N HIS A 111 -12.09 -11.58 -14.62
CA HIS A 111 -11.27 -10.65 -15.40
C HIS A 111 -9.78 -11.00 -15.34
N GLY A 112 -9.26 -11.34 -14.15
CA GLY A 112 -7.88 -11.78 -13.98
C GLY A 112 -7.57 -13.06 -14.76
N GLU A 113 -8.43 -14.08 -14.66
CA GLU A 113 -8.28 -15.34 -15.38
C GLU A 113 -8.39 -15.15 -16.90
N THR A 114 -9.32 -14.32 -17.36
CA THR A 114 -9.46 -14.00 -18.78
C THR A 114 -8.21 -13.30 -19.31
N ALA A 115 -7.67 -12.32 -18.57
CA ALA A 115 -6.43 -11.65 -18.94
C ALA A 115 -5.27 -12.64 -19.06
N ARG A 116 -5.12 -13.57 -18.10
CA ARG A 116 -4.11 -14.62 -18.13
C ARG A 116 -4.27 -15.54 -19.36
N GLN A 117 -5.50 -15.96 -19.66
CA GLN A 117 -5.81 -16.80 -20.83
C GLN A 117 -5.53 -16.10 -22.15
N LEU A 118 -5.70 -14.79 -22.23
CA LEU A 118 -5.37 -13.96 -23.39
C LEU A 118 -3.87 -13.64 -23.51
N GLY A 119 -3.03 -14.15 -22.58
CA GLY A 119 -1.58 -14.00 -22.64
C GLY A 119 -1.05 -12.68 -22.06
N HIS A 120 -1.86 -11.95 -21.30
CA HIS A 120 -1.33 -10.80 -20.55
C HIS A 120 -0.31 -11.24 -19.50
N ASP A 121 0.70 -10.42 -19.28
CA ASP A 121 1.73 -10.65 -18.27
C ASP A 121 1.17 -10.39 -16.86
N ILE A 122 0.53 -11.41 -16.30
CA ILE A 122 -0.15 -11.38 -15.00
C ILE A 122 0.11 -12.66 -14.20
N LYS A 123 0.50 -12.50 -12.93
CA LYS A 123 0.52 -13.58 -11.95
C LYS A 123 -0.71 -13.47 -11.05
N LEU A 124 -1.42 -14.57 -10.87
CA LEU A 124 -2.61 -14.68 -10.03
C LEU A 124 -2.34 -15.56 -8.84
N ASN A 125 -2.86 -15.16 -7.67
CA ASN A 125 -2.85 -15.98 -6.46
C ASN A 125 -4.23 -15.90 -5.79
N GLY A 126 -4.85 -17.04 -5.64
CA GLY A 126 -6.20 -17.17 -5.08
C GLY A 126 -7.22 -17.69 -6.08
N PRO A 127 -8.52 -17.70 -5.69
CA PRO A 127 -9.06 -17.03 -4.50
C PRO A 127 -8.63 -17.67 -3.18
N LEU A 128 -8.15 -16.87 -2.24
CA LEU A 128 -7.74 -17.28 -0.91
C LEU A 128 -8.88 -17.02 0.08
N ILE A 129 -9.37 -18.07 0.72
CA ILE A 129 -10.48 -17.98 1.68
C ILE A 129 -9.94 -17.98 3.09
N ASN A 130 -10.21 -16.91 3.84
CA ASN A 130 -9.83 -16.78 5.25
C ASN A 130 -11.08 -16.76 6.13
N VAL A 131 -11.41 -17.90 6.72
CA VAL A 131 -12.48 -17.99 7.73
C VAL A 131 -11.93 -17.46 9.07
N ARG A 132 -12.65 -16.51 9.68
CA ARG A 132 -12.26 -15.92 10.97
C ARG A 132 -12.44 -16.94 12.09
N SER A 133 -11.34 -17.37 12.71
CA SER A 133 -11.38 -18.40 13.73
C SER A 133 -11.74 -17.85 15.12
N PRO A 134 -12.31 -18.69 16.02
CA PRO A 134 -12.54 -18.35 17.42
C PRO A 134 -11.24 -17.92 18.15
N ALA A 135 -10.10 -18.48 17.80
CA ALA A 135 -8.80 -18.10 18.36
C ALA A 135 -8.46 -16.61 18.12
N ARG A 136 -9.12 -15.95 17.15
CA ARG A 136 -9.03 -14.51 16.87
C ARG A 136 -10.18 -13.71 17.49
N GLY A 137 -10.97 -14.29 18.37
CA GLY A 137 -12.12 -13.64 19.04
C GLY A 137 -13.38 -13.59 18.19
N PHE A 138 -13.52 -14.47 17.18
CA PHE A 138 -14.73 -14.60 16.38
C PHE A 138 -15.42 -15.93 16.69
N GLU A 139 -16.48 -15.89 17.49
CA GLU A 139 -17.40 -17.01 17.62
C GLU A 139 -18.17 -17.20 16.30
N GLN A 140 -18.25 -18.44 15.82
CA GLN A 140 -18.96 -18.81 14.60
C GLN A 140 -20.11 -19.78 14.94
N LYS A 141 -21.26 -19.58 14.33
CA LYS A 141 -22.42 -20.49 14.46
C LYS A 141 -22.84 -21.00 13.07
N PRO A 142 -22.09 -21.97 12.49
CA PRO A 142 -22.35 -22.46 11.15
C PRO A 142 -23.79 -22.93 11.00
N PHE A 143 -24.41 -22.65 9.86
CA PHE A 143 -25.80 -22.96 9.51
C PHE A 143 -26.87 -22.22 10.36
N VAL A 144 -26.47 -21.38 11.31
CA VAL A 144 -27.37 -20.57 12.14
C VAL A 144 -27.22 -19.08 11.79
N GLU A 145 -25.99 -18.62 11.59
CA GLU A 145 -25.71 -17.23 11.20
C GLU A 145 -24.63 -17.20 10.09
N PRO A 146 -24.50 -16.07 9.34
CA PRO A 146 -23.46 -15.94 8.33
C PRO A 146 -22.06 -16.12 8.92
N VAL A 147 -21.27 -17.00 8.33
CA VAL A 147 -19.88 -17.22 8.73
C VAL A 147 -19.03 -16.00 8.37
N ARG A 148 -18.21 -15.54 9.32
CA ARG A 148 -17.30 -14.42 9.12
C ARG A 148 -16.07 -14.88 8.36
N ALA A 149 -15.93 -14.38 7.15
CA ALA A 149 -14.82 -14.72 6.26
C ALA A 149 -14.36 -13.52 5.44
N SER A 150 -13.18 -13.66 4.82
CA SER A 150 -12.76 -12.79 3.72
C SER A 150 -12.23 -13.66 2.59
N HIS A 151 -12.63 -13.33 1.37
CA HIS A 151 -12.02 -13.87 0.17
C HIS A 151 -11.07 -12.82 -0.38
N ASN A 152 -9.86 -13.25 -0.74
CA ASN A 152 -8.83 -12.39 -1.27
C ASN A 152 -8.37 -12.96 -2.62
N PHE A 153 -8.20 -12.09 -3.59
CA PHE A 153 -7.66 -12.44 -4.90
C PHE A 153 -6.56 -11.47 -5.26
N GLN A 154 -5.35 -11.98 -5.37
CA GLN A 154 -4.16 -11.20 -5.67
C GLN A 154 -3.85 -11.26 -7.16
N MET A 155 -3.60 -10.09 -7.73
CA MET A 155 -3.12 -9.93 -9.09
C MET A 155 -1.83 -9.12 -9.08
N THR A 156 -0.81 -9.63 -9.73
CA THR A 156 0.47 -8.96 -9.91
C THR A 156 0.74 -8.80 -11.40
N PHE A 157 0.83 -7.55 -11.83
CA PHE A 157 1.27 -7.13 -13.15
C PHE A 157 2.68 -6.52 -13.02
N PRO A 158 3.40 -6.30 -14.10
CA PRO A 158 4.66 -5.55 -14.05
C PRO A 158 4.54 -4.18 -13.38
N THR A 159 3.37 -3.50 -13.53
CA THR A 159 3.13 -2.14 -13.05
C THR A 159 2.09 -2.06 -11.92
N ALA A 160 1.43 -3.14 -11.54
CA ALA A 160 0.41 -3.12 -10.47
C ALA A 160 0.46 -4.38 -9.61
N ARG A 161 0.28 -4.22 -8.30
CA ARG A 161 0.28 -5.29 -7.30
C ARG A 161 -0.94 -5.08 -6.41
N VAL A 162 -2.07 -5.66 -6.82
CA VAL A 162 -3.38 -5.39 -6.23
C VAL A 162 -3.99 -6.64 -5.62
N VAL A 163 -4.75 -6.45 -4.55
CA VAL A 163 -5.54 -7.49 -3.92
C VAL A 163 -6.99 -7.01 -3.87
N ALA A 164 -7.88 -7.74 -4.50
CA ALA A 164 -9.31 -7.59 -4.28
C ALA A 164 -9.71 -8.37 -3.03
N MET A 165 -10.53 -7.77 -2.17
CA MET A 165 -10.97 -8.36 -0.92
C MET A 165 -12.48 -8.22 -0.74
N GLN A 166 -13.20 -9.33 -0.66
CA GLN A 166 -14.60 -9.37 -0.29
C GLN A 166 -14.76 -9.93 1.13
N ARG A 167 -15.58 -9.28 1.96
CA ARG A 167 -15.87 -9.72 3.33
C ARG A 167 -17.27 -10.29 3.41
N PHE A 168 -17.40 -11.35 4.20
CA PHE A 168 -18.66 -12.05 4.48
C PHE A 168 -18.93 -12.07 5.98
N GLY A 169 -20.19 -11.91 6.37
CA GLY A 169 -20.60 -11.92 7.78
C GLY A 169 -20.01 -10.81 8.64
N VAL A 170 -19.39 -9.79 8.02
CA VAL A 170 -18.77 -8.64 8.71
C VAL A 170 -19.07 -7.38 7.91
N THR A 171 -19.65 -6.40 8.58
CA THR A 171 -19.85 -5.06 8.02
C THR A 171 -18.73 -4.11 8.50
N MET A 172 -18.20 -3.32 7.59
CA MET A 172 -17.23 -2.25 7.87
C MET A 172 -17.65 -1.03 7.06
N THR A 173 -18.56 -0.25 7.61
CA THR A 173 -19.28 0.81 6.88
C THR A 173 -18.38 1.92 6.37
N ARG A 174 -17.27 2.19 7.08
CA ARG A 174 -16.33 3.29 6.77
C ARG A 174 -15.02 2.82 6.13
N TYR A 175 -14.82 1.53 5.93
CA TYR A 175 -13.56 0.97 5.45
C TYR A 175 -13.57 0.76 3.94
N GLY A 176 -13.50 1.85 3.20
CA GLY A 176 -13.54 1.90 1.73
C GLY A 176 -14.97 2.02 1.18
N THR A 177 -15.11 2.77 0.10
CA THR A 177 -16.38 3.01 -0.58
C THR A 177 -16.38 2.36 -1.95
N VAL A 178 -17.19 1.33 -2.15
CA VAL A 178 -17.27 0.60 -3.42
C VAL A 178 -17.95 1.43 -4.49
N ALA A 179 -17.27 1.66 -5.63
CA ALA A 179 -17.85 2.31 -6.81
C ALA A 179 -18.73 1.31 -7.57
N LYS A 180 -20.01 1.29 -7.28
CA LYS A 180 -20.98 0.33 -7.84
C LYS A 180 -21.17 0.42 -9.36
N ASP A 181 -20.84 1.56 -9.94
CA ASP A 181 -20.91 1.87 -11.37
C ASP A 181 -19.61 1.53 -12.13
N SER A 182 -18.55 1.12 -11.41
CA SER A 182 -17.31 0.67 -12.05
C SER A 182 -17.38 -0.80 -12.47
N LEU A 183 -16.58 -1.18 -13.46
CA LEU A 183 -16.56 -2.54 -14.00
C LEU A 183 -16.29 -3.60 -12.93
N LEU A 184 -15.31 -3.36 -12.05
CA LEU A 184 -14.90 -4.33 -11.03
C LEU A 184 -15.54 -4.08 -9.67
N GLN A 185 -16.36 -3.03 -9.55
CA GLN A 185 -17.06 -2.66 -8.30
C GLN A 185 -16.13 -2.70 -7.07
N THR A 186 -15.04 -1.96 -7.17
CA THR A 186 -14.04 -1.89 -6.10
C THR A 186 -14.06 -0.56 -5.38
N SER A 187 -13.42 -0.50 -4.22
CA SER A 187 -13.17 0.71 -3.45
C SER A 187 -11.81 1.32 -3.80
N GLU A 188 -11.53 2.50 -3.26
CA GLU A 188 -10.17 3.02 -3.15
C GLU A 188 -9.26 2.05 -2.40
N GLY A 189 -7.93 2.27 -2.40
CA GLY A 189 -6.99 1.51 -1.59
C GLY A 189 -7.32 1.61 -0.10
N CYS A 190 -7.85 0.53 0.48
CA CYS A 190 -8.22 0.50 1.90
C CYS A 190 -7.02 0.36 2.81
N HIS A 191 -6.07 -0.48 2.42
CA HIS A 191 -4.79 -0.59 3.07
C HIS A 191 -3.70 -0.96 2.08
N MET A 192 -2.49 -0.59 2.43
CA MET A 192 -1.28 -0.82 1.66
C MET A 192 -0.32 -1.63 2.51
N GLY A 193 0.42 -2.53 1.86
CA GLY A 193 1.38 -3.38 2.55
C GLY A 193 2.82 -2.99 2.26
N LEU A 194 3.68 -3.23 3.25
CA LEU A 194 5.12 -3.27 3.08
C LEU A 194 5.73 -4.43 3.88
N VAL A 195 6.87 -4.93 3.42
CA VAL A 195 7.55 -6.09 4.00
C VAL A 195 9.00 -5.78 4.29
N VAL A 196 9.43 -6.17 5.50
CA VAL A 196 10.85 -6.25 5.87
C VAL A 196 11.12 -7.67 6.35
N THR A 197 12.28 -8.21 6.03
CA THR A 197 12.78 -9.46 6.59
C THR A 197 13.73 -9.16 7.74
N GLY A 198 13.58 -9.82 8.88
CA GLY A 198 14.41 -9.62 10.07
C GLY A 198 13.70 -10.01 11.35
N ASP A 199 14.33 -9.72 12.50
CA ASP A 199 13.82 -10.11 13.81
C ASP A 199 13.41 -8.92 14.68
N ASP A 200 13.78 -7.69 14.27
CA ASP A 200 13.51 -6.49 15.05
C ASP A 200 12.32 -5.71 14.48
N PHE A 201 11.16 -5.85 15.13
CA PHE A 201 9.94 -5.16 14.74
C PHE A 201 10.00 -3.64 14.97
N SER A 202 10.93 -3.15 15.81
CA SER A 202 11.06 -1.72 16.10
C SER A 202 11.49 -0.89 14.88
N ILE A 203 11.90 -1.56 13.79
CA ILE A 203 12.16 -0.91 12.48
C ILE A 203 10.94 -0.11 11.98
N PHE A 204 9.72 -0.47 12.43
CA PHE A 204 8.47 0.22 12.07
C PHE A 204 8.05 1.33 13.05
N ASP A 205 8.78 1.53 14.16
CA ASP A 205 8.45 2.57 15.15
C ASP A 205 8.47 3.99 14.52
N PHE A 206 9.27 4.19 13.49
CA PHE A 206 9.33 5.44 12.74
C PHE A 206 7.94 5.92 12.28
N TYR A 207 7.08 5.02 11.86
CA TYR A 207 5.75 5.35 11.34
C TYR A 207 4.82 5.91 12.42
N THR A 208 4.95 5.46 13.64
CA THR A 208 4.17 5.95 14.78
C THR A 208 4.81 7.15 15.44
N GLU A 209 6.13 7.12 15.65
CA GLU A 209 6.87 8.15 16.40
C GLU A 209 7.07 9.43 15.58
N VAL A 210 7.25 9.32 14.26
CA VAL A 210 7.57 10.45 13.37
C VAL A 210 6.40 10.82 12.48
N LEU A 211 5.84 9.87 11.72
CA LEU A 211 4.73 10.16 10.82
C LEU A 211 3.40 10.27 11.56
N GLY A 212 3.27 9.65 12.74
CA GLY A 212 2.10 9.78 13.60
C GLY A 212 0.94 8.87 13.22
N PHE A 213 1.21 7.74 12.56
CA PHE A 213 0.21 6.69 12.44
C PHE A 213 -0.22 6.19 13.83
N LYS A 214 -1.51 5.90 13.98
CA LYS A 214 -2.02 5.26 15.20
C LYS A 214 -1.64 3.77 15.16
N PRO A 215 -0.92 3.24 16.19
CA PRO A 215 -0.63 1.81 16.25
C PRO A 215 -1.94 1.03 16.44
N GLY A 216 -2.19 0.10 15.56
CA GLY A 216 -3.32 -0.81 15.61
C GLY A 216 -2.91 -2.18 16.17
N LYS A 217 -3.63 -3.22 15.72
CA LYS A 217 -3.37 -4.58 16.18
C LYS A 217 -2.04 -5.12 15.65
N LYS A 218 -1.21 -5.64 16.56
CA LYS A 218 0.00 -6.42 16.25
C LYS A 218 -0.30 -7.89 16.45
N VAL A 219 -0.02 -8.73 15.44
CA VAL A 219 -0.32 -10.16 15.46
C VAL A 219 0.88 -10.92 14.95
N HIS A 220 1.33 -11.92 15.72
CA HIS A 220 2.29 -12.92 15.28
C HIS A 220 1.55 -14.11 14.67
N ILE A 221 2.03 -14.61 13.54
CA ILE A 221 1.41 -15.68 12.79
C ILE A 221 2.47 -16.73 12.43
N ASP A 222 2.34 -17.91 13.02
CA ASP A 222 3.05 -19.12 12.62
C ASP A 222 2.39 -19.68 11.37
N CYS A 223 3.21 -19.99 10.37
CA CYS A 223 2.71 -20.47 9.10
C CYS A 223 2.53 -21.98 9.13
N GLU A 224 1.31 -22.41 8.85
CA GLU A 224 0.95 -23.82 8.67
C GLU A 224 0.43 -24.06 7.25
N PRO A 225 0.62 -25.25 6.68
CA PRO A 225 0.08 -25.60 5.37
C PRO A 225 -1.46 -25.39 5.32
N GLY A 226 -1.95 -24.77 4.23
CA GLY A 226 -3.37 -24.50 4.03
C GLY A 226 -3.92 -23.34 4.85
N TYR A 227 -3.08 -22.56 5.53
CA TYR A 227 -3.49 -21.36 6.22
C TYR A 227 -3.36 -20.14 5.31
N THR A 228 -4.47 -19.48 4.98
CA THR A 228 -4.54 -18.40 3.98
C THR A 228 -3.52 -17.26 4.12
N PRO A 229 -3.19 -16.74 5.33
CA PRO A 229 -2.14 -15.75 5.45
C PRO A 229 -0.76 -16.25 5.01
N SER A 230 -0.47 -17.54 5.20
CA SER A 230 0.77 -18.17 4.71
C SER A 230 0.79 -18.24 3.18
N ASP A 231 -0.34 -18.61 2.59
CA ASP A 231 -0.49 -18.72 1.14
C ASP A 231 -0.34 -17.36 0.45
N PHE A 232 -0.80 -16.27 1.10
CA PHE A 232 -0.67 -14.90 0.57
C PHE A 232 0.78 -14.49 0.35
N PHE A 233 1.69 -14.90 1.25
CA PHE A 233 3.13 -14.66 1.15
C PHE A 233 3.91 -15.84 0.59
N GLU A 234 3.25 -16.92 0.18
CA GLU A 234 3.91 -18.15 -0.26
C GLU A 234 4.90 -18.69 0.81
N LEU A 235 4.52 -18.62 2.10
CA LEU A 235 5.31 -19.09 3.23
C LEU A 235 5.09 -20.57 3.49
N SER A 236 6.15 -21.26 3.89
CA SER A 236 6.14 -22.68 4.23
C SER A 236 5.96 -22.90 5.73
N ALA A 237 5.68 -24.14 6.13
CA ALA A 237 5.67 -24.53 7.55
C ALA A 237 7.01 -24.18 8.22
N GLY A 238 6.93 -23.60 9.42
CA GLY A 238 8.08 -23.15 10.20
C GLY A 238 8.58 -21.74 9.84
N GLU A 239 8.12 -21.13 8.74
CA GLU A 239 8.28 -19.71 8.49
C GLU A 239 7.17 -18.96 9.24
N HIS A 240 7.41 -17.73 9.66
CA HIS A 240 6.41 -16.93 10.36
C HIS A 240 6.55 -15.45 10.04
N PHE A 241 5.52 -14.67 10.40
CA PHE A 241 5.57 -13.23 10.29
C PHE A 241 4.84 -12.55 11.43
N THR A 242 5.24 -11.33 11.71
CA THR A 242 4.50 -10.42 12.57
C THR A 242 3.91 -9.30 11.72
N GLU A 243 2.59 -9.11 11.77
CA GLU A 243 1.92 -7.98 11.14
C GLU A 243 1.51 -6.92 12.17
N CYS A 244 1.56 -5.67 11.78
CA CYS A 244 0.99 -4.56 12.53
C CYS A 244 0.21 -3.64 11.61
N ASP A 245 -1.01 -3.33 12.03
CA ASP A 245 -1.80 -2.27 11.41
C ASP A 245 -1.31 -0.92 11.94
N LEU A 246 -1.01 0.00 11.04
CA LEU A 246 -0.66 1.38 11.30
C LEU A 246 -1.77 2.25 10.69
N GLU A 247 -2.60 2.83 11.53
CA GLU A 247 -3.88 3.37 11.14
C GLU A 247 -3.88 4.90 11.02
N ASP A 248 -4.86 5.42 10.30
CA ASP A 248 -5.21 6.84 10.37
C ASP A 248 -5.40 7.22 11.86
N PRO A 249 -4.82 8.33 12.34
CA PRO A 249 -4.99 8.78 13.72
C PRO A 249 -6.46 8.96 14.16
N ALA A 250 -7.36 9.21 13.21
CA ALA A 250 -8.79 9.32 13.44
C ALA A 250 -9.53 7.98 13.41
N SER A 251 -8.84 6.87 13.13
CA SER A 251 -9.45 5.53 13.10
C SER A 251 -9.90 5.10 14.50
N GLY A 252 -11.14 4.61 14.59
CA GLY A 252 -11.66 4.03 15.83
C GLY A 252 -11.25 2.58 16.03
N ASP A 253 -11.55 2.04 17.20
CA ASP A 253 -11.12 0.70 17.61
C ASP A 253 -12.12 -0.41 17.21
N THR A 254 -13.31 -0.04 16.75
CA THR A 254 -14.34 -0.99 16.30
C THR A 254 -14.37 -1.11 14.77
N LEU A 255 -14.91 -2.21 14.25
CA LEU A 255 -15.02 -2.44 12.81
C LEU A 255 -15.77 -1.31 12.07
N ASP A 256 -16.79 -0.72 12.70
CA ASP A 256 -17.60 0.35 12.09
C ASP A 256 -16.94 1.73 12.14
N THR A 257 -15.91 1.89 12.96
CA THR A 257 -15.18 3.15 13.13
C THR A 257 -13.78 3.13 12.53
N GLN A 258 -13.34 1.97 12.03
CA GLN A 258 -12.07 1.86 11.31
C GLN A 258 -12.12 2.61 9.98
N LEU A 259 -11.04 3.33 9.70
CA LEU A 259 -10.86 4.12 8.48
C LEU A 259 -9.91 3.40 7.52
N PRO A 260 -10.06 3.63 6.21
CA PRO A 260 -9.10 3.18 5.21
C PRO A 260 -7.83 4.05 5.19
N GLY A 261 -6.92 3.79 4.24
CA GLY A 261 -5.60 4.45 4.21
C GLY A 261 -4.59 3.84 5.19
N ARG A 262 -4.88 2.68 5.74
CA ARG A 262 -4.02 1.93 6.66
C ARG A 262 -2.73 1.48 5.99
N LEU A 263 -1.61 1.62 6.67
CA LEU A 263 -0.39 0.89 6.35
C LEU A 263 -0.38 -0.43 7.14
N ARG A 264 -0.14 -1.53 6.47
CA ARG A 264 0.06 -2.83 7.09
C ARG A 264 1.52 -3.24 6.93
N ALA A 265 2.25 -3.22 8.05
CA ALA A 265 3.67 -3.55 8.10
C ALA A 265 3.85 -5.03 8.46
N PHE A 266 4.68 -5.73 7.68
CA PHE A 266 4.97 -7.15 7.87
C PHE A 266 6.47 -7.36 8.10
N LEU A 267 6.79 -7.98 9.22
CA LEU A 267 8.13 -8.50 9.50
C LEU A 267 8.11 -10.01 9.23
N ILE A 268 8.78 -10.43 8.16
CA ILE A 268 8.94 -11.86 7.83
C ILE A 268 10.16 -12.39 8.57
N GLN A 269 9.98 -13.49 9.29
CA GLN A 269 10.96 -14.06 10.21
C GLN A 269 11.21 -15.52 9.88
N ASN A 270 12.41 -16.03 10.19
CA ASN A 270 12.81 -17.42 9.96
C ASN A 270 12.45 -17.94 8.57
N ALA A 271 12.49 -17.06 7.58
CA ALA A 271 12.05 -17.35 6.22
C ALA A 271 13.23 -17.67 5.31
N ARG A 272 12.95 -18.42 4.25
CA ARG A 272 13.93 -18.65 3.17
C ARG A 272 14.40 -17.30 2.63
N PRO A 273 15.72 -17.11 2.40
CA PRO A 273 16.26 -15.87 1.85
C PRO A 273 15.52 -15.44 0.58
N GLN A 274 15.20 -14.15 0.49
CA GLN A 274 14.61 -13.52 -0.67
C GLN A 274 15.49 -12.36 -1.12
N PRO A 275 15.48 -12.01 -2.41
CA PRO A 275 16.16 -10.81 -2.86
C PRO A 275 15.64 -9.56 -2.13
N ASP A 276 16.54 -8.65 -1.81
CA ASP A 276 16.17 -7.31 -1.37
C ASP A 276 15.71 -6.49 -2.58
N MET A 277 14.42 -6.18 -2.61
CA MET A 277 13.77 -5.45 -3.71
C MET A 277 13.63 -3.94 -3.43
N ARG A 278 14.21 -3.41 -2.34
CA ARG A 278 14.16 -1.97 -2.06
C ARG A 278 14.73 -1.10 -3.17
N PRO A 279 15.85 -1.47 -3.84
CA PRO A 279 16.34 -0.71 -5.00
C PRO A 279 15.36 -0.65 -6.17
N GLN A 280 14.47 -1.67 -6.32
CA GLN A 280 13.44 -1.75 -7.34
C GLN A 280 12.10 -1.13 -6.91
N SER A 281 11.98 -0.72 -5.64
CA SER A 281 10.75 -0.16 -5.02
C SER A 281 10.94 1.30 -4.63
N ARG A 282 11.49 2.12 -5.53
CA ARG A 282 11.77 3.55 -5.31
C ARG A 282 11.38 4.39 -6.52
N PRO A 283 11.21 5.71 -6.39
CA PRO A 283 10.95 6.60 -7.50
C PRO A 283 11.91 6.37 -8.68
N GLY A 284 11.44 6.53 -9.90
CA GLY A 284 12.16 6.23 -11.12
C GLY A 284 11.99 4.80 -11.64
N GLN A 285 11.63 3.86 -10.78
CA GLN A 285 11.33 2.48 -11.17
C GLN A 285 9.90 2.36 -11.71
N LEU A 286 9.64 1.35 -12.56
CA LEU A 286 8.28 0.99 -12.96
C LEU A 286 7.54 0.29 -11.79
N GLY A 287 6.20 0.27 -11.85
CA GLY A 287 5.37 -0.34 -10.82
C GLY A 287 5.32 0.45 -9.51
N TYR A 288 4.94 -0.21 -8.42
CA TYR A 288 4.78 0.41 -7.10
C TYR A 288 6.14 0.83 -6.54
N SER A 289 6.31 2.13 -6.32
CA SER A 289 7.61 2.72 -5.98
C SER A 289 7.57 3.70 -4.81
N LEU A 290 6.39 4.21 -4.44
CA LEU A 290 6.27 5.30 -3.47
C LEU A 290 4.94 5.21 -2.71
N TYR A 291 4.94 5.57 -1.43
CA TYR A 291 3.74 5.93 -0.69
C TYR A 291 3.80 7.40 -0.30
N THR A 292 2.65 8.05 -0.28
CA THR A 292 2.51 9.46 0.06
C THR A 292 1.64 9.63 1.29
N VAL A 293 2.00 10.56 2.16
CA VAL A 293 1.19 10.98 3.32
C VAL A 293 0.92 12.47 3.27
N ARG A 294 -0.18 12.92 3.90
CA ARG A 294 -0.49 14.33 4.07
C ARG A 294 -0.21 14.77 5.50
N MET A 295 0.47 15.90 5.65
CA MET A 295 0.91 16.41 6.95
C MET A 295 0.41 17.82 7.17
N ARG A 296 -0.11 18.12 8.36
CA ARG A 296 -0.59 19.47 8.73
C ARG A 296 0.54 20.48 8.84
N ASP A 297 1.69 20.03 9.30
CA ASP A 297 2.90 20.85 9.44
C ASP A 297 4.07 20.12 8.79
N LEU A 298 4.34 20.49 7.55
CA LEU A 298 5.35 19.83 6.75
C LEU A 298 6.77 20.15 7.24
N GLN A 299 7.00 21.38 7.78
CA GLN A 299 8.30 21.79 8.32
C GLN A 299 8.63 21.02 9.59
N ALA A 300 7.69 20.94 10.52
CA ALA A 300 7.88 20.16 11.75
C ALA A 300 8.07 18.66 11.43
N THR A 301 7.34 18.12 10.46
CA THR A 301 7.49 16.73 10.02
C THR A 301 8.87 16.48 9.45
N ARG A 302 9.36 17.35 8.56
CA ARG A 302 10.71 17.24 7.99
C ARG A 302 11.79 17.28 9.07
N ALA A 303 11.66 18.20 10.02
CA ALA A 303 12.59 18.28 11.15
C ALA A 303 12.60 17.00 12.02
N ALA A 304 11.43 16.41 12.26
CA ALA A 304 11.31 15.15 13.01
C ALA A 304 11.92 13.97 12.23
N VAL A 305 11.71 13.90 10.91
CA VAL A 305 12.33 12.90 10.03
C VAL A 305 13.86 13.00 10.08
N MET A 306 14.41 14.21 10.00
CA MET A 306 15.87 14.45 10.07
C MET A 306 16.46 14.09 11.43
N ALA A 307 15.71 14.30 12.51
CA ALA A 307 16.19 14.08 13.88
C ALA A 307 16.02 12.63 14.37
N TYR A 308 15.37 11.74 13.61
CA TYR A 308 15.09 10.37 14.06
C TYR A 308 16.35 9.51 14.12
N PRO A 309 16.74 8.98 15.33
CA PRO A 309 18.06 8.37 15.48
C PRO A 309 18.10 6.84 15.34
N LYS A 310 16.92 6.15 15.42
CA LYS A 310 16.87 4.68 15.46
C LYS A 310 17.13 4.09 14.06
N HIS A 311 17.73 2.90 14.02
CA HIS A 311 17.98 2.12 12.79
C HIS A 311 18.75 2.89 11.71
N GLY A 312 19.64 3.79 12.09
CA GLY A 312 20.42 4.60 11.15
C GLY A 312 19.70 5.85 10.65
N GLY A 313 18.46 6.09 11.11
CA GLY A 313 17.67 7.26 10.73
C GLY A 313 17.08 7.19 9.34
N ALA A 314 16.37 8.24 8.95
CA ALA A 314 15.91 8.42 7.58
C ALA A 314 17.03 9.01 6.70
N THR A 315 17.01 8.67 5.42
CA THR A 315 18.03 9.11 4.44
C THR A 315 17.38 9.76 3.22
N ALA A 316 18.20 10.32 2.30
CA ALA A 316 17.73 10.97 1.08
C ALA A 316 16.60 11.99 1.32
N ILE A 317 16.70 12.76 2.41
CA ILE A 317 15.69 13.74 2.82
C ILE A 317 15.88 15.00 1.96
N THR A 318 14.85 15.36 1.19
CA THR A 318 14.89 16.53 0.30
C THR A 318 14.48 17.81 1.02
N GLU A 319 14.71 18.96 0.38
CA GLU A 319 14.07 20.19 0.77
C GLU A 319 12.56 20.15 0.49
N ILE A 320 11.81 21.07 1.08
CA ILE A 320 10.39 21.25 0.76
C ILE A 320 10.29 22.00 -0.56
N LEU A 321 9.73 21.33 -1.56
CA LEU A 321 9.62 21.79 -2.94
C LEU A 321 8.17 21.59 -3.44
N PRO A 322 7.71 22.32 -4.44
CA PRO A 322 6.45 21.97 -5.09
C PRO A 322 6.56 20.64 -5.83
N ASP A 323 5.54 19.78 -5.65
CA ASP A 323 5.39 18.58 -6.47
C ASP A 323 4.84 18.94 -7.86
N GLU A 324 4.63 17.94 -8.73
CA GLU A 324 4.13 18.12 -10.10
C GLU A 324 2.73 18.75 -10.20
N PHE A 325 2.03 18.86 -9.08
CA PHE A 325 0.71 19.54 -8.98
C PHE A 325 0.78 20.86 -8.24
N GLY A 326 1.99 21.33 -7.88
CA GLY A 326 2.22 22.57 -7.15
C GLY A 326 2.00 22.46 -5.63
N THR A 327 1.80 21.26 -5.09
CA THR A 327 1.66 21.05 -3.64
C THR A 327 3.04 21.00 -2.99
N ALA A 328 3.24 21.71 -1.87
CA ALA A 328 4.47 21.63 -1.11
C ALA A 328 4.71 20.20 -0.62
N ALA A 329 5.90 19.66 -0.87
CA ALA A 329 6.27 18.28 -0.63
C ALA A 329 7.74 18.13 -0.27
N PHE A 330 8.10 17.08 0.47
CA PHE A 330 9.47 16.57 0.55
C PHE A 330 9.47 15.06 0.50
N SER A 331 10.53 14.47 -0.04
CA SER A 331 10.72 13.03 -0.10
C SER A 331 11.83 12.57 0.83
N PHE A 332 11.76 11.32 1.26
CA PHE A 332 12.76 10.69 2.12
C PHE A 332 12.72 9.17 1.98
N THR A 333 13.77 8.51 2.42
CA THR A 333 13.81 7.07 2.61
C THR A 333 13.72 6.79 4.11
N ALA A 334 12.70 6.06 4.55
CA ALA A 334 12.51 5.67 5.95
C ALA A 334 13.60 4.68 6.41
N PRO A 335 13.80 4.48 7.73
CA PRO A 335 14.84 3.59 8.25
C PRO A 335 14.79 2.16 7.74
N ASP A 336 13.60 1.67 7.39
CA ASP A 336 13.39 0.35 6.77
C ASP A 336 13.75 0.31 5.27
N GLY A 337 14.15 1.44 4.69
CA GLY A 337 14.59 1.58 3.30
C GLY A 337 13.47 1.87 2.30
N TYR A 338 12.25 2.12 2.75
CA TYR A 338 11.14 2.48 1.87
C TYR A 338 11.11 3.98 1.56
N ALA A 339 10.89 4.32 0.29
CA ALA A 339 10.71 5.71 -0.16
C ALA A 339 9.31 6.23 0.16
N TRP A 340 9.25 7.47 0.63
CA TRP A 340 8.04 8.19 1.01
C TRP A 340 8.08 9.63 0.50
N THR A 341 6.90 10.21 0.28
CA THR A 341 6.72 11.65 0.11
C THR A 341 5.69 12.16 1.10
N ALA A 342 6.02 13.21 1.82
CA ALA A 342 5.09 13.96 2.65
C ALA A 342 4.61 15.20 1.88
N LEU A 343 3.29 15.42 1.86
CA LEU A 343 2.62 16.55 1.24
C LEU A 343 2.02 17.46 2.30
N GLN A 344 1.98 18.76 2.03
CA GLN A 344 1.18 19.69 2.83
C GLN A 344 -0.31 19.34 2.69
N ALA A 345 -1.02 19.23 3.85
CA ALA A 345 -2.45 18.93 3.90
C ALA A 345 -3.30 20.16 3.66
#